data_ade11b022dcf18456e24acb9634337dc
#
_entry.id   ade11b022dcf18456e24acb9634337dc
#
_cell.length_a   1.000
_cell.length_b   1.000
_cell.length_c   1.000
_cell.angle_alpha   90.00
_cell.angle_beta   90.00
_cell.angle_gamma   90.00
#
_symmetry.space_group_name_H-M   'P 1'
#
loop_
_entity.id
_entity.type
_entity.pdbx_description
1 polymer ?
#
loop_
_entity_poly.entity_id
_entity_poly.type
_entity_poly.pdbx_seq_one_letter_code
_entity_poly.pdbx_strand_id
1 'polypeptide(L)'
;CKYAANAEKAVFSKSKISNEPEMPLEEVNTPEVRTIDDLTRFLKISADKTLKAVFYIAGGDVIVVTIRGDLDVNEIKVRNVLDGAPDFRLATPTEVKNAGLIPGSASPVGLEGVKIVADESATSISNFVAGANRDQFHLRNVNFGRDFKADVVTDIALVQDGDSCLNC
;
A
#
# COMPACT_ATOMS: atom_id res chain seq x y z
N CYS A 1 -3.57 -26.93 11.86
CA CYS A 1 -2.98 -26.41 13.07
C CYS A 1 -4.06 -25.92 14.04
N LYS A 2 -3.68 -25.64 15.31
CA LYS A 2 -4.62 -25.19 16.35
C LYS A 2 -4.72 -23.66 16.46
N TYR A 3 -4.12 -22.93 15.51
CA TYR A 3 -4.20 -21.47 15.47
C TYR A 3 -5.64 -21.06 15.11
N ALA A 4 -6.23 -20.25 15.96
CA ALA A 4 -7.53 -19.63 15.74
C ALA A 4 -7.42 -18.15 16.12
N ALA A 5 -7.78 -17.28 15.22
CA ALA A 5 -7.86 -15.85 15.44
C ALA A 5 -9.05 -15.30 14.64
N ASN A 6 -9.65 -14.21 15.12
CA ASN A 6 -10.57 -13.47 14.27
C ASN A 6 -9.80 -12.71 13.17
N ALA A 7 -10.49 -12.33 12.10
CA ALA A 7 -9.89 -11.63 10.96
C ALA A 7 -9.16 -10.33 11.37
N GLU A 8 -9.57 -9.71 12.48
CA GLU A 8 -8.99 -8.46 13.00
C GLU A 8 -7.56 -8.61 13.53
N LYS A 9 -7.18 -9.83 13.95
CA LYS A 9 -5.88 -10.12 14.55
C LYS A 9 -5.11 -11.23 13.82
N ALA A 10 -5.75 -11.89 12.86
CA ALA A 10 -5.13 -12.98 12.14
C ALA A 10 -3.90 -12.47 11.36
N VAL A 11 -2.82 -13.23 11.43
CA VAL A 11 -1.57 -13.00 10.69
C VAL A 11 -1.29 -14.19 9.80
N PHE A 12 -0.68 -13.94 8.66
CA PHE A 12 -0.35 -14.97 7.66
C PHE A 12 1.02 -14.73 7.06
N SER A 13 1.56 -15.77 6.44
CA SER A 13 2.85 -15.67 5.74
C SER A 13 2.67 -14.94 4.42
N LYS A 14 3.24 -13.75 4.30
CA LYS A 14 3.30 -13.01 3.05
C LYS A 14 4.45 -13.59 2.22
N SER A 15 4.17 -14.08 1.01
CA SER A 15 5.19 -14.63 0.13
C SER A 15 6.37 -13.67 0.04
N LYS A 16 7.58 -14.17 0.32
CA LYS A 16 8.82 -13.41 0.12
C LYS A 16 9.19 -13.47 -1.35
N ILE A 17 9.24 -12.32 -1.98
CA ILE A 17 9.79 -12.20 -3.33
C ILE A 17 11.30 -12.01 -3.20
N SER A 18 12.06 -12.55 -4.15
CA SER A 18 13.51 -12.41 -4.15
C SER A 18 13.92 -10.94 -4.15
N ASN A 19 14.84 -10.55 -3.27
CA ASN A 19 15.47 -9.24 -3.30
C ASN A 19 16.31 -9.10 -4.58
N GLU A 20 15.81 -8.32 -5.51
CA GLU A 20 16.58 -7.88 -6.67
C GLU A 20 17.41 -6.65 -6.28
N PRO A 21 18.58 -6.42 -6.94
CA PRO A 21 19.29 -5.15 -6.76
C PRO A 21 18.38 -3.97 -7.07
N GLU A 22 18.47 -2.92 -6.27
CA GLU A 22 17.71 -1.70 -6.52
C GLU A 22 18.09 -1.10 -7.87
N MET A 23 17.08 -0.83 -8.67
CA MET A 23 17.23 -0.16 -9.98
C MET A 23 16.91 1.34 -9.84
N PRO A 24 17.42 2.18 -10.74
CA PRO A 24 17.06 3.61 -10.77
C PRO A 24 15.54 3.80 -10.88
N LEU A 25 15.02 4.79 -10.15
CA LEU A 25 13.62 5.20 -10.26
C LEU A 25 13.33 5.66 -11.69
N GLU A 26 12.24 5.17 -12.27
CA GLU A 26 11.83 5.48 -13.64
C GLU A 26 10.34 5.84 -13.68
N GLU A 27 9.99 6.91 -14.37
CA GLU A 27 8.61 7.26 -14.63
C GLU A 27 8.15 6.68 -15.97
N VAL A 28 6.96 6.08 -15.98
CA VAL A 28 6.35 5.52 -17.19
C VAL A 28 4.96 6.09 -17.43
N ASN A 29 4.65 6.41 -18.67
CA ASN A 29 3.30 6.80 -19.07
C ASN A 29 2.41 5.57 -19.15
N THR A 30 1.27 5.62 -18.47
CA THR A 30 0.29 4.53 -18.34
C THR A 30 -1.12 5.08 -18.58
N PRO A 31 -1.45 5.45 -19.82
CA PRO A 31 -2.73 6.07 -20.15
C PRO A 31 -3.89 5.13 -19.79
N GLU A 32 -4.93 5.70 -19.19
CA GLU A 32 -6.18 5.01 -18.81
C GLU A 32 -6.03 3.87 -17.77
N VAL A 33 -4.82 3.65 -17.24
CA VAL A 33 -4.56 2.66 -16.17
C VAL A 33 -4.96 3.26 -14.82
N ARG A 34 -5.91 2.63 -14.13
CA ARG A 34 -6.46 3.13 -12.85
C ARG A 34 -6.52 2.10 -11.74
N THR A 35 -6.49 0.82 -12.10
CA THR A 35 -6.55 -0.30 -11.15
C THR A 35 -5.25 -1.10 -11.16
N ILE A 36 -5.01 -1.88 -10.10
CA ILE A 36 -3.88 -2.82 -10.07
C ILE A 36 -3.98 -3.81 -11.24
N ASP A 37 -5.17 -4.30 -11.57
CA ASP A 37 -5.38 -5.22 -12.69
C ASP A 37 -5.05 -4.59 -14.05
N ASP A 38 -5.39 -3.31 -14.25
CA ASP A 38 -5.01 -2.61 -15.48
C ASP A 38 -3.50 -2.42 -15.55
N LEU A 39 -2.87 -2.04 -14.41
CA LEU A 39 -1.44 -1.84 -14.30
C LEU A 39 -0.65 -3.13 -14.59
N THR A 40 -1.08 -4.24 -14.00
CA THR A 40 -0.43 -5.55 -14.20
C THR A 40 -0.53 -6.02 -15.65
N ARG A 41 -1.69 -5.82 -16.28
CA ARG A 41 -1.89 -6.12 -17.72
C ARG A 41 -1.04 -5.22 -18.61
N PHE A 42 -1.04 -3.92 -18.34
CA PHE A 42 -0.31 -2.95 -19.16
C PHE A 42 1.21 -3.14 -19.09
N LEU A 43 1.76 -3.31 -17.90
CA LEU A 43 3.20 -3.46 -17.68
C LEU A 43 3.69 -4.93 -17.75
N LYS A 44 2.77 -5.90 -17.84
CA LYS A 44 3.05 -7.35 -17.85
C LYS A 44 3.84 -7.79 -16.61
N ILE A 45 3.39 -7.34 -15.44
CA ILE A 45 3.94 -7.67 -14.13
C ILE A 45 2.88 -8.33 -13.27
N SER A 46 3.27 -9.01 -12.19
CA SER A 46 2.35 -9.55 -11.18
C SER A 46 1.93 -8.46 -10.17
N ALA A 47 0.77 -8.64 -9.53
CA ALA A 47 0.22 -7.67 -8.57
C ALA A 47 1.13 -7.47 -7.34
N ASP A 48 1.87 -8.49 -6.95
CA ASP A 48 2.83 -8.46 -5.85
C ASP A 48 4.06 -7.57 -6.13
N LYS A 49 4.29 -7.17 -7.39
CA LYS A 49 5.29 -6.16 -7.77
C LYS A 49 4.74 -4.73 -7.73
N THR A 50 3.53 -4.53 -7.30
CA THR A 50 2.93 -3.20 -7.22
C THR A 50 2.70 -2.76 -5.77
N LEU A 51 2.70 -1.44 -5.54
CA LEU A 51 2.24 -0.81 -4.30
C LEU A 51 0.94 -0.08 -4.58
N LYS A 52 -0.05 -0.28 -3.71
CA LYS A 52 -1.27 0.53 -3.70
C LYS A 52 -1.29 1.45 -2.49
N ALA A 53 -1.81 2.65 -2.70
CA ALA A 53 -2.08 3.61 -1.65
C ALA A 53 -3.59 3.73 -1.44
N VAL A 54 -4.01 3.61 -0.19
CA VAL A 54 -5.40 3.78 0.25
C VAL A 54 -5.45 4.95 1.21
N PHE A 55 -6.44 5.81 1.06
CA PHE A 55 -6.57 7.04 1.85
C PHE A 55 -7.65 6.89 2.90
N TYR A 56 -7.33 7.24 4.13
CA TYR A 56 -8.25 7.27 5.26
C TYR A 56 -8.26 8.65 5.92
N ILE A 57 -9.34 8.97 6.60
CA ILE A 57 -9.39 10.05 7.58
C ILE A 57 -9.12 9.46 8.95
N ALA A 58 -8.25 10.10 9.72
CA ALA A 58 -8.00 9.79 11.11
C ALA A 58 -7.57 11.05 11.87
N GLY A 59 -8.24 11.40 12.95
CA GLY A 59 -8.00 12.62 13.70
C GLY A 59 -8.28 13.91 12.91
N GLY A 60 -9.16 13.84 11.90
CA GLY A 60 -9.49 14.95 11.00
C GLY A 60 -8.54 15.11 9.81
N ASP A 61 -7.43 14.41 9.77
CA ASP A 61 -6.43 14.49 8.71
C ASP A 61 -6.52 13.31 7.73
N VAL A 62 -6.06 13.54 6.50
CA VAL A 62 -5.86 12.47 5.51
C VAL A 62 -4.57 11.73 5.86
N ILE A 63 -4.66 10.40 5.95
CA ILE A 63 -3.52 9.52 6.09
C ILE A 63 -3.40 8.61 4.87
N VAL A 64 -2.17 8.20 4.56
CA VAL A 64 -1.86 7.27 3.48
C VAL A 64 -1.53 5.92 4.07
N VAL A 65 -2.26 4.89 3.66
CA VAL A 65 -1.96 3.50 3.95
C VAL A 65 -1.38 2.87 2.71
N THR A 66 -0.16 2.34 2.76
CA THR A 66 0.47 1.68 1.62
C THR A 66 0.68 0.20 1.89
N ILE A 67 0.37 -0.61 0.91
CA ILE A 67 0.42 -2.07 0.99
C ILE A 67 0.77 -2.65 -0.39
N ARG A 68 1.31 -3.86 -0.43
CA ARG A 68 1.55 -4.59 -1.68
C ARG A 68 0.24 -4.80 -2.45
N GLY A 69 0.29 -4.67 -3.77
CA GLY A 69 -0.91 -4.57 -4.59
C GLY A 69 -1.80 -5.81 -4.65
N ASP A 70 -1.26 -6.99 -4.35
CA ASP A 70 -2.00 -8.25 -4.25
C ASP A 70 -2.73 -8.46 -2.92
N LEU A 71 -2.47 -7.61 -1.90
CA LEU A 71 -3.05 -7.72 -0.57
C LEU A 71 -4.12 -6.65 -0.34
N ASP A 72 -5.04 -6.92 0.58
CA ASP A 72 -6.06 -5.96 1.01
C ASP A 72 -5.77 -5.43 2.41
N VAL A 73 -6.20 -4.19 2.64
CA VAL A 73 -6.03 -3.52 3.93
C VAL A 73 -7.07 -4.03 4.93
N ASN A 74 -6.63 -4.38 6.12
CA ASN A 74 -7.48 -4.63 7.27
C ASN A 74 -7.70 -3.31 8.03
N GLU A 75 -8.84 -2.69 7.85
CA GLU A 75 -9.17 -1.39 8.45
C GLU A 75 -9.13 -1.40 9.98
N ILE A 76 -9.43 -2.54 10.61
CA ILE A 76 -9.39 -2.66 12.06
C ILE A 76 -7.94 -2.64 12.56
N LYS A 77 -7.03 -3.34 11.88
CA LYS A 77 -5.60 -3.26 12.18
C LYS A 77 -5.07 -1.83 12.03
N VAL A 78 -5.42 -1.16 10.93
CA VAL A 78 -5.00 0.25 10.71
C VAL A 78 -5.54 1.15 11.81
N ARG A 79 -6.83 1.05 12.13
CA ARG A 79 -7.44 1.84 13.21
C ARG A 79 -6.76 1.62 14.56
N ASN A 80 -6.40 0.37 14.89
CA ASN A 80 -5.70 0.05 16.12
C ASN A 80 -4.31 0.67 16.18
N VAL A 81 -3.59 0.70 15.07
CA VAL A 81 -2.27 1.35 14.94
C VAL A 81 -2.37 2.88 15.11
N LEU A 82 -3.54 3.44 14.84
CA LEU A 82 -3.84 4.87 14.97
C LEU A 82 -4.57 5.19 16.30
N ASP A 83 -4.27 4.42 17.36
CA ASP A 83 -4.81 4.62 18.70
C ASP A 83 -6.35 4.63 18.74
N GLY A 84 -7.00 3.91 17.81
CA GLY A 84 -8.45 3.77 17.74
C GLY A 84 -9.17 5.03 17.30
N ALA A 85 -8.57 5.87 16.47
CA ALA A 85 -9.13 7.14 15.97
C ALA A 85 -10.66 7.04 15.74
N PRO A 86 -11.48 7.87 16.39
CA PRO A 86 -12.94 7.70 16.40
C PRO A 86 -13.58 8.04 15.04
N ASP A 87 -12.94 8.86 14.24
CA ASP A 87 -13.37 9.31 12.91
C ASP A 87 -12.74 8.48 11.78
N PHE A 88 -12.09 7.34 12.11
CA PHE A 88 -11.42 6.50 11.12
C PHE A 88 -12.40 5.96 10.08
N ARG A 89 -12.18 6.33 8.82
CA ARG A 89 -12.96 5.91 7.65
C ARG A 89 -12.19 6.14 6.36
N LEU A 90 -12.63 5.55 5.27
CA LEU A 90 -12.10 5.88 3.94
C LEU A 90 -12.28 7.38 3.64
N ALA A 91 -11.25 7.99 3.10
CA ALA A 91 -11.32 9.36 2.61
C ALA A 91 -12.11 9.43 1.29
N THR A 92 -12.92 10.46 1.15
CA THR A 92 -13.60 10.73 -0.12
C THR A 92 -12.62 11.27 -1.17
N PRO A 93 -12.91 11.11 -2.49
CA PRO A 93 -12.06 11.67 -3.52
C PRO A 93 -11.84 13.19 -3.39
N THR A 94 -12.81 13.91 -2.82
CA THR A 94 -12.70 15.36 -2.58
C THR A 94 -11.72 15.66 -1.47
N GLU A 95 -11.74 14.91 -0.36
CA GLU A 95 -10.79 15.07 0.74
C GLU A 95 -9.35 14.75 0.28
N VAL A 96 -9.18 13.67 -0.49
CA VAL A 96 -7.88 13.32 -1.08
C VAL A 96 -7.34 14.45 -1.96
N LYS A 97 -8.18 15.02 -2.83
CA LYS A 97 -7.81 16.16 -3.67
C LYS A 97 -7.49 17.43 -2.87
N ASN A 98 -8.27 17.72 -1.82
CA ASN A 98 -8.03 18.87 -0.95
C ASN A 98 -6.71 18.75 -0.17
N ALA A 99 -6.25 17.52 0.09
CA ALA A 99 -4.93 17.24 0.63
C ALA A 99 -3.80 17.29 -0.41
N GLY A 100 -4.09 17.70 -1.66
CA GLY A 100 -3.10 17.80 -2.73
C GLY A 100 -2.71 16.47 -3.38
N LEU A 101 -3.48 15.40 -3.11
CA LEU A 101 -3.22 14.04 -3.61
C LEU A 101 -4.10 13.72 -4.82
N ILE A 102 -3.67 12.77 -5.66
CA ILE A 102 -4.39 12.39 -6.88
C ILE A 102 -4.96 10.98 -6.74
N PRO A 103 -6.29 10.83 -6.55
CA PRO A 103 -6.91 9.51 -6.46
C PRO A 103 -6.62 8.65 -7.70
N GLY A 104 -6.25 7.39 -7.50
CA GLY A 104 -5.98 6.43 -8.58
C GLY A 104 -4.57 6.46 -9.17
N SER A 105 -3.78 7.51 -8.90
CA SER A 105 -2.38 7.60 -9.32
C SER A 105 -1.46 7.96 -8.17
N ALA A 106 -1.95 7.87 -6.95
CA ALA A 106 -1.19 8.26 -5.77
C ALA A 106 -0.31 7.12 -5.24
N SER A 107 0.79 7.52 -4.64
CA SER A 107 1.72 6.65 -3.93
C SER A 107 2.35 7.39 -2.75
N PRO A 108 3.04 6.69 -1.84
CA PRO A 108 3.76 7.34 -0.74
C PRO A 108 5.01 8.12 -1.21
N VAL A 109 5.42 7.97 -2.48
CA VAL A 109 6.67 8.57 -3.00
C VAL A 109 6.55 10.09 -3.05
N GLY A 110 7.50 10.78 -2.44
CA GLY A 110 7.59 12.24 -2.48
C GLY A 110 6.49 12.97 -1.70
N LEU A 111 5.69 12.28 -0.87
CA LEU A 111 4.72 12.92 -0.01
C LEU A 111 5.39 13.54 1.22
N GLU A 112 5.03 14.77 1.53
CA GLU A 112 5.46 15.50 2.71
C GLU A 112 4.26 15.97 3.53
N GLY A 113 4.38 15.95 4.86
CA GLY A 113 3.35 16.44 5.77
C GLY A 113 2.10 15.56 5.88
N VAL A 114 2.12 14.37 5.30
CA VAL A 114 1.03 13.38 5.38
C VAL A 114 1.53 12.16 6.13
N LYS A 115 0.77 11.68 7.12
CA LYS A 115 1.12 10.47 7.86
C LYS A 115 1.00 9.24 6.96
N ILE A 116 2.05 8.43 6.92
CA ILE A 116 2.13 7.21 6.12
C ILE A 116 2.21 5.99 7.03
N VAL A 117 1.27 5.07 6.87
CA VAL A 117 1.28 3.74 7.49
C VAL A 117 1.55 2.71 6.41
N ALA A 118 2.62 1.94 6.53
CA ALA A 118 3.00 0.92 5.57
C ALA A 118 2.78 -0.49 6.13
N ASP A 119 2.22 -1.37 5.31
CA ASP A 119 2.29 -2.80 5.59
C ASP A 119 3.74 -3.30 5.46
N GLU A 120 4.12 -4.28 6.26
CA GLU A 120 5.45 -4.92 6.18
C GLU A 120 5.78 -5.42 4.78
N SER A 121 4.77 -5.85 3.99
CA SER A 121 4.95 -6.29 2.61
C SER A 121 5.43 -5.18 1.68
N ALA A 122 5.11 -3.91 1.98
CA ALA A 122 5.56 -2.76 1.21
C ALA A 122 7.03 -2.40 1.43
N THR A 123 7.67 -3.01 2.43
CA THR A 123 9.07 -2.74 2.79
C THR A 123 10.00 -3.91 2.52
N SER A 124 9.46 -5.08 2.13
CA SER A 124 10.18 -6.35 2.12
C SER A 124 10.76 -6.75 0.76
N ILE A 125 10.44 -6.04 -0.30
CA ILE A 125 10.94 -6.30 -1.65
C ILE A 125 11.43 -5.03 -2.32
N SER A 126 12.23 -5.20 -3.38
CA SER A 126 12.77 -4.09 -4.17
C SER A 126 11.98 -3.89 -5.47
N ASN A 127 12.10 -2.69 -6.03
CA ASN A 127 11.66 -2.34 -7.38
C ASN A 127 10.15 -2.47 -7.61
N PHE A 128 9.35 -1.94 -6.69
CA PHE A 128 7.90 -1.84 -6.86
C PHE A 128 7.50 -0.92 -8.01
N VAL A 129 6.30 -1.13 -8.51
CA VAL A 129 5.58 -0.16 -9.34
C VAL A 129 4.52 0.51 -8.47
N ALA A 130 4.49 1.84 -8.48
CA ALA A 130 3.56 2.65 -7.70
C ALA A 130 3.01 3.83 -8.52
N GLY A 131 1.96 4.49 -8.05
CA GLY A 131 1.48 5.72 -8.66
C GLY A 131 2.56 6.82 -8.67
N ALA A 132 2.53 7.69 -9.66
CA ALA A 132 3.49 8.80 -9.80
C ALA A 132 3.02 10.10 -9.15
N ASN A 133 1.93 10.09 -8.38
CA ASN A 133 1.25 11.30 -7.89
C ASN A 133 0.92 12.29 -9.02
N ARG A 134 0.76 11.77 -10.23
CA ARG A 134 0.42 12.48 -11.46
C ARG A 134 -0.50 11.62 -12.32
N ASP A 135 -1.55 12.22 -12.88
CA ASP A 135 -2.51 11.49 -13.73
C ASP A 135 -1.81 10.83 -14.93
N GLN A 136 -2.19 9.57 -15.21
CA GLN A 136 -1.68 8.73 -16.30
C GLN A 136 -0.18 8.40 -16.23
N PHE A 137 0.41 8.44 -15.04
CA PHE A 137 1.81 8.04 -14.84
C PHE A 137 1.98 7.14 -13.63
N HIS A 138 2.91 6.22 -13.74
CA HIS A 138 3.39 5.38 -12.63
C HIS A 138 4.92 5.47 -12.53
N LEU A 139 5.43 5.12 -11.35
CA LEU A 139 6.85 4.99 -11.06
C LEU A 139 7.22 3.50 -11.04
N ARG A 140 8.30 3.14 -11.70
CA ARG A 140 8.94 1.83 -11.60
C ARG A 140 10.15 1.91 -10.69
N ASN A 141 10.52 0.77 -10.13
CA ASN A 141 11.72 0.62 -9.30
C ASN A 141 11.64 1.46 -8.01
N VAL A 142 10.43 1.59 -7.46
CA VAL A 142 10.22 2.24 -6.17
C VAL A 142 10.74 1.36 -5.04
N ASN A 143 11.57 1.92 -4.15
CA ASN A 143 12.17 1.22 -3.04
C ASN A 143 11.91 1.94 -1.71
N PHE A 144 11.52 1.17 -0.69
CA PHE A 144 11.38 1.68 0.67
C PHE A 144 12.73 2.15 1.21
N GLY A 145 12.73 3.27 1.92
CA GLY A 145 13.93 3.87 2.50
C GLY A 145 14.64 4.84 1.55
N ARG A 146 14.62 4.57 0.24
CA ARG A 146 15.18 5.46 -0.80
C ARG A 146 14.14 6.45 -1.33
N ASP A 147 13.00 5.96 -1.81
CA ASP A 147 12.01 6.78 -2.53
C ASP A 147 10.84 7.18 -1.64
N PHE A 148 10.56 6.43 -0.61
CA PHE A 148 9.56 6.79 0.41
C PHE A 148 9.94 6.22 1.78
N LYS A 149 9.36 6.80 2.81
CA LYS A 149 9.43 6.35 4.20
C LYS A 149 8.02 6.23 4.75
N ALA A 150 7.86 5.57 5.87
CA ALA A 150 6.60 5.47 6.59
C ALA A 150 6.81 5.86 8.06
N ASP A 151 5.80 6.49 8.66
CA ASP A 151 5.80 6.82 10.09
C ASP A 151 5.60 5.58 10.93
N VAL A 152 4.84 4.61 10.38
CA VAL A 152 4.58 3.31 11.02
C VAL A 152 4.70 2.20 9.98
N VAL A 153 5.44 1.14 10.32
CA VAL A 153 5.52 -0.11 9.55
C VAL A 153 5.04 -1.25 10.42
N THR A 154 3.97 -1.93 10.00
CA THR A 154 3.38 -3.04 10.76
C THR A 154 2.49 -3.91 9.87
N ASP A 155 2.08 -5.09 10.37
CA ASP A 155 1.11 -5.92 9.67
C ASP A 155 -0.28 -5.29 9.71
N ILE A 156 -0.75 -4.85 8.54
CA ILE A 156 -2.10 -4.31 8.33
C ILE A 156 -2.86 -5.05 7.22
N ALA A 157 -2.34 -6.17 6.76
CA ALA A 157 -3.00 -6.96 5.72
C ALA A 157 -4.21 -7.72 6.26
N LEU A 158 -5.25 -7.81 5.43
CA LEU A 158 -6.42 -8.64 5.66
C LEU A 158 -6.10 -10.07 5.23
N VAL A 159 -6.29 -11.03 6.15
CA VAL A 159 -6.16 -12.45 5.84
C VAL A 159 -7.35 -12.90 4.98
N GLN A 160 -7.08 -13.71 3.98
CA GLN A 160 -8.08 -14.28 3.07
C GLN A 160 -8.03 -15.82 3.07
N ASP A 161 -9.09 -16.42 2.55
CA ASP A 161 -9.12 -17.87 2.38
C ASP A 161 -7.98 -18.33 1.44
N GLY A 162 -7.21 -19.31 1.89
CA GLY A 162 -6.04 -19.82 1.16
C GLY A 162 -4.71 -19.23 1.58
N ASP A 163 -4.71 -18.19 2.41
CA ASP A 163 -3.46 -17.65 2.95
C ASP A 163 -2.75 -18.64 3.87
N SER A 164 -1.42 -18.68 3.76
CA SER A 164 -0.59 -19.60 4.54
C SER A 164 -0.46 -19.14 6.00
N CYS A 165 -0.84 -20.01 6.92
CA CYS A 165 -0.70 -19.74 8.36
C CYS A 165 0.79 -19.61 8.75
N LEU A 166 1.11 -18.64 9.62
CA LEU A 166 2.48 -18.50 10.15
C LEU A 166 2.92 -19.63 11.08
N ASN A 167 1.97 -20.39 11.64
CA ASN A 167 2.25 -21.40 12.65
C ASN A 167 2.25 -22.84 12.08
N CYS A 168 1.81 -23.02 10.88
CA CYS A 168 1.76 -24.32 10.22
C CYS A 168 1.90 -24.24 8.70
#